data_deba459ae3d5e1ffb0c8c980b468d9a9
#
_entry.id   deba459ae3d5e1ffb0c8c980b468d9a9
#
_cell.length_a   1.000
_cell.length_b   1.000
_cell.length_c   1.000
_cell.angle_alpha   90.00
_cell.angle_beta   90.00
_cell.angle_gamma   90.00
#
_symmetry.space_group_name_H-M   'P 1'
#
loop_
_entity.id
_entity.type
_entity.pdbx_description
1 polymer ?
#
loop_
_entity_poly.entity_id
_entity_poly.type
_entity_poly.pdbx_seq_one_letter_code
_entity_poly.pdbx_strand_id
1 'polypeptide(L)'
;MEYKIFYSWQSDLPHRSNRSFIREAIDEAVSSISKDGVVEDSPRVDEGMDGVAGTPEVATIMFQKIDSSAIFIGDVSLVGSTEPFDENRVKKRTPNPNVLLEMGYAAARIGWNRIICVMNERFGERQEQPFDVRNRRFPINYRLEPGKDPNRDTVKTRLAGDIKGAIEVMALSEHQRVATIRTKLDSRCLNLMNQFASQPSFPSPNTSTAGQVLASIPIDAAIMRLLDLGVIRADVNTQIGLYAYHWTYLGDLVLRGLAMRK
;
A
#
# COMPACT_ATOMS: atom_id res chain seq x y z
N MET A 1 6.15 -6.85 11.65
CA MET A 1 4.87 -6.65 10.92
C MET A 1 4.90 -7.57 9.71
N GLU A 2 3.81 -8.23 9.40
CA GLU A 2 3.72 -9.18 8.28
C GLU A 2 3.82 -8.43 6.94
N TYR A 3 4.46 -9.03 5.91
CA TYR A 3 4.53 -8.43 4.57
C TYR A 3 3.17 -8.57 3.88
N LYS A 4 2.29 -7.59 4.08
CA LYS A 4 0.93 -7.61 3.57
C LYS A 4 0.84 -6.92 2.21
N ILE A 5 0.12 -7.56 1.30
CA ILE A 5 -0.26 -7.01 0.01
C ILE A 5 -1.76 -6.77 0.03
N PHE A 6 -2.21 -5.52 -0.03
CA PHE A 6 -3.63 -5.21 -0.14
C PHE A 6 -4.04 -5.25 -1.60
N TYR A 7 -5.04 -6.09 -1.93
CA TYR A 7 -5.61 -6.17 -3.27
C TYR A 7 -6.97 -5.45 -3.33
N SER A 8 -7.01 -4.33 -4.03
CA SER A 8 -8.20 -3.54 -4.33
C SER A 8 -8.80 -3.98 -5.66
N TRP A 9 -10.03 -4.44 -5.62
CA TRP A 9 -10.74 -5.02 -6.76
C TRP A 9 -12.10 -4.38 -6.97
N GLN A 10 -12.73 -4.66 -8.10
CA GLN A 10 -14.05 -4.19 -8.46
C GLN A 10 -14.94 -5.35 -8.96
N SER A 11 -16.26 -5.18 -8.84
CA SER A 11 -17.28 -6.17 -9.22
C SER A 11 -17.99 -5.85 -10.55
N ASP A 12 -17.67 -4.72 -11.18
CA ASP A 12 -18.37 -4.25 -12.37
C ASP A 12 -17.99 -5.02 -13.64
N LEU A 13 -16.85 -5.70 -13.61
CA LEU A 13 -16.37 -6.54 -14.71
C LEU A 13 -16.46 -8.03 -14.35
N PRO A 14 -16.52 -8.93 -15.36
CA PRO A 14 -16.60 -10.36 -15.11
C PRO A 14 -15.44 -10.85 -14.23
N HIS A 15 -15.74 -11.42 -13.08
CA HIS A 15 -14.74 -11.83 -12.08
C HIS A 15 -13.73 -12.84 -12.62
N ARG A 16 -14.13 -13.72 -13.55
CA ARG A 16 -13.25 -14.74 -14.15
C ARG A 16 -12.13 -14.15 -15.02
N SER A 17 -12.32 -12.98 -15.58
CA SER A 17 -11.31 -12.26 -16.37
C SER A 17 -10.69 -11.08 -15.63
N ASN A 18 -11.17 -10.72 -14.44
CA ASN A 18 -10.68 -9.60 -13.63
C ASN A 18 -10.43 -10.03 -12.18
N ARG A 19 -11.35 -9.82 -11.25
CA ARG A 19 -11.13 -10.02 -9.80
C ARG A 19 -10.46 -11.36 -9.48
N SER A 20 -11.10 -12.49 -9.81
CA SER A 20 -10.56 -13.81 -9.47
C SER A 20 -9.29 -14.12 -10.26
N PHE A 21 -9.20 -13.67 -11.49
CA PHE A 21 -8.03 -13.88 -12.34
C PHE A 21 -6.80 -13.15 -11.83
N ILE A 22 -6.94 -11.88 -11.49
CA ILE A 22 -5.85 -11.08 -10.91
C ILE A 22 -5.44 -11.68 -9.56
N ARG A 23 -6.41 -12.08 -8.72
CA ARG A 23 -6.13 -12.71 -7.43
C ARG A 23 -5.31 -14.00 -7.59
N GLU A 24 -5.69 -14.89 -8.50
CA GLU A 24 -4.93 -16.10 -8.79
C GLU A 24 -3.49 -15.79 -9.24
N ALA A 25 -3.30 -14.76 -10.08
CA ALA A 25 -1.98 -14.34 -10.50
C ALA A 25 -1.14 -13.77 -9.34
N ILE A 26 -1.76 -13.01 -8.43
CA ILE A 26 -1.10 -12.50 -7.23
C ILE A 26 -0.69 -13.67 -6.33
N ASP A 27 -1.57 -14.64 -6.09
CA ASP A 27 -1.29 -15.81 -5.26
C ASP A 27 -0.13 -16.67 -5.84
N GLU A 28 -0.07 -16.82 -7.17
CA GLU A 28 1.02 -17.49 -7.86
C GLU A 28 2.34 -16.73 -7.71
N ALA A 29 2.33 -15.39 -7.85
CA ALA A 29 3.49 -14.53 -7.65
C ALA A 29 4.01 -14.63 -6.20
N VAL A 30 3.13 -14.51 -5.21
CA VAL A 30 3.44 -14.60 -3.78
C VAL A 30 4.03 -15.97 -3.43
N SER A 31 3.43 -17.05 -3.95
CA SER A 31 3.94 -18.41 -3.75
C SER A 31 5.37 -18.58 -4.29
N SER A 32 5.66 -17.99 -5.45
CA SER A 32 7.00 -18.02 -6.04
C SER A 32 8.01 -17.21 -5.20
N ILE A 33 7.65 -15.98 -4.78
CA ILE A 33 8.50 -15.13 -3.93
C ILE A 33 8.85 -15.84 -2.61
N SER A 34 7.87 -16.50 -1.99
CA SER A 34 8.08 -17.24 -0.74
C SER A 34 9.04 -18.41 -0.89
N LYS A 35 9.06 -19.07 -2.06
CA LYS A 35 10.01 -20.15 -2.36
C LYS A 35 11.43 -19.64 -2.61
N ASP A 36 11.54 -18.49 -3.26
CA ASP A 36 12.83 -17.90 -3.63
C ASP A 36 13.51 -17.16 -2.46
N GLY A 37 12.79 -16.92 -1.35
CA GLY A 37 13.33 -16.29 -0.14
C GLY A 37 13.75 -14.82 -0.34
N VAL A 38 13.19 -14.14 -1.33
CA VAL A 38 13.53 -12.74 -1.68
C VAL A 38 13.05 -11.75 -0.64
N VAL A 39 12.01 -12.08 0.08
CA VAL A 39 11.41 -11.27 1.15
C VAL A 39 11.53 -12.06 2.45
N GLU A 40 12.02 -11.40 3.53
CA GLU A 40 12.23 -12.06 4.84
C GLU A 40 10.96 -12.69 5.40
N ASP A 41 9.82 -12.00 5.25
CA ASP A 41 8.50 -12.50 5.65
C ASP A 41 7.74 -12.98 4.41
N SER A 42 7.15 -14.16 4.43
CA SER A 42 6.29 -14.65 3.36
C SER A 42 5.14 -13.66 3.13
N PRO A 43 4.98 -13.12 1.90
CA PRO A 43 3.93 -12.15 1.64
C PRO A 43 2.55 -12.79 1.82
N ARG A 44 1.60 -11.98 2.33
CA ARG A 44 0.20 -12.39 2.48
C ARG A 44 -0.71 -11.42 1.77
N VAL A 45 -1.64 -11.95 0.99
CA VAL A 45 -2.65 -11.14 0.30
C VAL A 45 -3.85 -10.93 1.21
N ASP A 46 -4.24 -9.67 1.36
CA ASP A 46 -5.43 -9.24 2.09
C ASP A 46 -6.37 -8.51 1.12
N GLU A 47 -7.66 -8.74 1.21
CA GLU A 47 -8.65 -8.09 0.36
C GLU A 47 -9.98 -7.90 1.07
N GLY A 48 -10.71 -6.86 0.69
CA GLY A 48 -12.08 -6.64 1.16
C GLY A 48 -12.22 -6.75 2.68
N MET A 49 -13.32 -7.37 3.13
CA MET A 49 -13.66 -7.55 4.55
C MET A 49 -13.13 -8.85 5.17
N ASP A 50 -12.22 -9.54 4.51
CA ASP A 50 -11.69 -10.82 5.00
C ASP A 50 -11.07 -10.67 6.40
N GLY A 51 -11.44 -11.57 7.31
CA GLY A 51 -10.94 -11.59 8.68
C GLY A 51 -11.53 -10.52 9.62
N VAL A 52 -12.58 -9.78 9.19
CA VAL A 52 -13.24 -8.74 10.00
C VAL A 52 -14.51 -9.29 10.65
N ALA A 53 -14.61 -9.18 11.96
CA ALA A 53 -15.80 -9.59 12.72
C ALA A 53 -16.82 -8.45 12.82
N GLY A 54 -18.13 -8.79 12.79
CA GLY A 54 -19.21 -7.83 12.95
C GLY A 54 -19.53 -7.04 11.68
N THR A 55 -20.17 -5.88 11.83
CA THR A 55 -20.60 -4.98 10.76
C THR A 55 -20.01 -3.57 10.91
N PRO A 56 -18.67 -3.42 10.92
CA PRO A 56 -18.07 -2.09 11.01
C PRO A 56 -18.23 -1.32 9.70
N GLU A 57 -17.93 -0.02 9.73
CA GLU A 57 -17.88 0.80 8.53
C GLU A 57 -16.80 0.29 7.56
N VAL A 58 -17.23 -0.11 6.36
CA VAL A 58 -16.36 -0.77 5.37
C VAL A 58 -15.15 0.09 4.98
N ALA A 59 -15.37 1.38 4.71
CA ALA A 59 -14.30 2.28 4.30
C ALA A 59 -13.19 2.41 5.35
N THR A 60 -13.56 2.52 6.62
CA THR A 60 -12.61 2.60 7.74
C THR A 60 -11.73 1.35 7.81
N ILE A 61 -12.32 0.17 7.64
CA ILE A 61 -11.58 -1.10 7.66
C ILE A 61 -10.64 -1.18 6.45
N MET A 62 -11.10 -0.80 5.25
CA MET A 62 -10.23 -0.79 4.06
C MET A 62 -9.02 0.12 4.27
N PHE A 63 -9.21 1.31 4.80
CA PHE A 63 -8.12 2.23 5.08
C PHE A 63 -7.14 1.69 6.14
N GLN A 64 -7.63 1.05 7.20
CA GLN A 64 -6.76 0.39 8.19
C GLN A 64 -5.92 -0.75 7.57
N LYS A 65 -6.52 -1.55 6.68
CA LYS A 65 -5.82 -2.60 5.96
C LYS A 65 -4.74 -2.03 5.03
N ILE A 66 -5.06 -0.97 4.28
CA ILE A 66 -4.08 -0.26 3.43
C ILE A 66 -2.94 0.30 4.29
N ASP A 67 -3.24 0.93 5.42
CA ASP A 67 -2.24 1.49 6.33
C ASP A 67 -1.24 0.46 6.85
N SER A 68 -1.68 -0.78 7.02
CA SER A 68 -0.84 -1.89 7.50
C SER A 68 -0.15 -2.66 6.37
N SER A 69 -0.37 -2.29 5.12
CA SER A 69 0.14 -3.02 3.96
C SER A 69 1.52 -2.52 3.52
N ALA A 70 2.34 -3.45 3.05
CA ALA A 70 3.60 -3.15 2.40
C ALA A 70 3.39 -2.68 0.96
N ILE A 71 2.43 -3.30 0.25
CA ILE A 71 2.12 -3.02 -1.15
C ILE A 71 0.61 -2.95 -1.33
N PHE A 72 0.18 -2.05 -2.21
CA PHE A 72 -1.17 -1.96 -2.74
C PHE A 72 -1.18 -2.43 -4.20
N ILE A 73 -2.09 -3.35 -4.55
CA ILE A 73 -2.35 -3.76 -5.94
C ILE A 73 -3.79 -3.38 -6.27
N GLY A 74 -4.01 -2.59 -7.35
CA GLY A 74 -5.35 -2.15 -7.75
C GLY A 74 -5.72 -2.59 -9.16
N ASP A 75 -6.95 -3.14 -9.32
CA ASP A 75 -7.56 -3.38 -10.64
C ASP A 75 -8.07 -2.05 -11.22
N VAL A 76 -7.26 -1.45 -12.08
CA VAL A 76 -7.59 -0.19 -12.77
C VAL A 76 -8.20 -0.41 -14.16
N SER A 77 -8.76 -1.58 -14.43
CA SER A 77 -9.52 -1.83 -15.66
C SER A 77 -10.70 -0.87 -15.78
N LEU A 78 -10.97 -0.42 -17.01
CA LEU A 78 -11.97 0.61 -17.25
C LEU A 78 -13.39 0.06 -17.19
N VAL A 79 -14.22 0.59 -16.30
CA VAL A 79 -15.59 0.12 -16.06
C VAL A 79 -16.64 1.12 -16.50
N GLY A 80 -16.31 2.41 -16.50
CA GLY A 80 -17.26 3.49 -16.78
C GLY A 80 -16.73 4.52 -17.76
N SER A 81 -17.59 5.47 -18.09
CA SER A 81 -17.24 6.61 -18.91
C SER A 81 -18.08 7.81 -18.53
N THR A 82 -17.52 9.00 -18.67
CA THR A 82 -18.28 10.25 -18.56
C THR A 82 -18.93 10.58 -19.89
N GLU A 83 -20.20 11.03 -19.88
CA GLU A 83 -20.78 11.62 -21.06
C GLU A 83 -20.22 13.05 -21.23
N PRO A 84 -19.72 13.40 -22.41
CA PRO A 84 -19.28 14.76 -22.68
C PRO A 84 -20.50 15.70 -22.66
N PHE A 85 -20.36 16.85 -21.99
CA PHE A 85 -21.41 17.89 -21.99
C PHE A 85 -21.37 18.76 -23.26
N ASP A 86 -20.44 18.52 -24.15
CA ASP A 86 -20.17 19.26 -25.38
C ASP A 86 -19.69 18.25 -26.43
N GLU A 87 -20.24 18.35 -27.64
CA GLU A 87 -19.94 17.45 -28.78
C GLU A 87 -18.46 17.45 -29.17
N ASN A 88 -17.72 18.52 -28.83
CA ASN A 88 -16.29 18.63 -29.09
C ASN A 88 -15.40 17.95 -28.04
N ARG A 89 -15.99 17.39 -26.97
CA ARG A 89 -15.24 16.72 -25.89
C ARG A 89 -15.20 15.22 -26.04
N VAL A 90 -14.01 14.69 -25.86
CA VAL A 90 -13.80 13.24 -25.87
C VAL A 90 -14.40 12.62 -24.60
N LYS A 91 -15.16 11.56 -24.78
CA LYS A 91 -15.66 10.70 -23.71
C LYS A 91 -14.47 10.18 -22.90
N LYS A 92 -14.45 10.46 -21.60
CA LYS A 92 -13.41 9.98 -20.70
C LYS A 92 -13.85 8.67 -20.05
N ARG A 93 -12.96 7.70 -20.02
CA ARG A 93 -13.19 6.44 -19.33
C ARG A 93 -12.57 6.48 -17.94
N THR A 94 -13.08 5.63 -17.04
CA THR A 94 -12.65 5.61 -15.65
C THR A 94 -12.63 4.18 -15.11
N PRO A 95 -11.65 3.83 -14.27
CA PRO A 95 -11.73 2.67 -13.39
C PRO A 95 -12.87 2.81 -12.39
N ASN A 96 -13.13 1.74 -11.64
CA ASN A 96 -14.11 1.79 -10.55
C ASN A 96 -13.75 2.89 -9.54
N PRO A 97 -14.73 3.74 -9.12
CA PRO A 97 -14.47 4.84 -8.20
C PRO A 97 -13.93 4.41 -6.83
N ASN A 98 -14.35 3.24 -6.31
CA ASN A 98 -13.85 2.74 -5.02
C ASN A 98 -12.37 2.36 -5.10
N VAL A 99 -11.97 1.69 -6.20
CA VAL A 99 -10.54 1.37 -6.44
C VAL A 99 -9.71 2.65 -6.54
N LEU A 100 -10.24 3.70 -7.22
CA LEU A 100 -9.54 4.99 -7.30
C LEU A 100 -9.43 5.69 -5.94
N LEU A 101 -10.48 5.64 -5.10
CA LEU A 101 -10.45 6.19 -3.76
C LEU A 101 -9.43 5.48 -2.88
N GLU A 102 -9.45 4.15 -2.87
CA GLU A 102 -8.49 3.32 -2.12
C GLU A 102 -7.06 3.53 -2.60
N MET A 103 -6.85 3.61 -3.91
CA MET A 103 -5.54 3.90 -4.51
C MET A 103 -5.04 5.31 -4.14
N GLY A 104 -5.92 6.32 -4.15
CA GLY A 104 -5.59 7.68 -3.72
C GLY A 104 -5.18 7.71 -2.24
N TYR A 105 -5.92 6.99 -1.39
CA TYR A 105 -5.57 6.82 0.01
C TYR A 105 -4.22 6.10 0.17
N ALA A 106 -4.00 5.00 -0.53
CA ALA A 106 -2.72 4.27 -0.53
C ALA A 106 -1.56 5.18 -0.96
N ALA A 107 -1.76 6.00 -1.99
CA ALA A 107 -0.75 6.95 -2.46
C ALA A 107 -0.35 7.96 -1.38
N ALA A 108 -1.31 8.45 -0.60
CA ALA A 108 -1.06 9.37 0.50
C ALA A 108 -0.40 8.69 1.72
N ARG A 109 -0.74 7.42 1.99
CA ARG A 109 -0.33 6.72 3.22
C ARG A 109 0.94 5.91 3.07
N ILE A 110 1.05 5.09 2.02
CA ILE A 110 2.19 4.21 1.80
C ILE A 110 3.08 4.68 0.63
N GLY A 111 2.59 5.60 -0.17
CA GLY A 111 3.34 6.22 -1.27
C GLY A 111 3.22 5.48 -2.59
N TRP A 112 3.33 6.24 -3.69
CA TRP A 112 3.22 5.72 -5.06
C TRP A 112 4.22 4.60 -5.40
N ASN A 113 5.37 4.60 -4.77
CA ASN A 113 6.41 3.59 -4.99
C ASN A 113 6.01 2.19 -4.51
N ARG A 114 4.88 2.07 -3.81
CA ARG A 114 4.33 0.81 -3.28
C ARG A 114 2.99 0.45 -3.90
N ILE A 115 2.65 1.07 -5.03
CA ILE A 115 1.41 0.82 -5.74
C ILE A 115 1.70 0.12 -7.06
N ILE A 116 1.03 -1.00 -7.28
CA ILE A 116 0.99 -1.75 -8.53
C ILE A 116 -0.41 -1.60 -9.10
N CYS A 117 -0.54 -1.02 -10.28
CA CYS A 117 -1.78 -1.01 -11.03
C CYS A 117 -1.81 -2.19 -12.01
N VAL A 118 -2.93 -2.90 -12.09
CA VAL A 118 -3.16 -4.01 -13.02
C VAL A 118 -4.36 -3.66 -13.89
N MET A 119 -4.29 -3.93 -15.19
CA MET A 119 -5.33 -3.54 -16.13
C MET A 119 -5.59 -4.62 -17.18
N ASN A 120 -6.86 -4.99 -17.35
CA ASN A 120 -7.30 -5.82 -18.48
C ASN A 120 -7.63 -4.92 -19.67
N GLU A 121 -6.76 -4.95 -20.68
CA GLU A 121 -6.93 -4.14 -21.92
C GLU A 121 -8.13 -4.56 -22.79
N ARG A 122 -8.80 -5.67 -22.44
CA ARG A 122 -10.08 -6.02 -23.11
C ARG A 122 -11.15 -4.95 -22.90
N PHE A 123 -11.09 -4.25 -21.77
CA PHE A 123 -12.09 -3.26 -21.37
C PHE A 123 -11.69 -1.81 -21.69
N GLY A 124 -10.62 -1.60 -22.42
CA GLY A 124 -10.16 -0.29 -22.86
C GLY A 124 -8.65 -0.17 -22.85
N GLU A 125 -8.16 0.90 -23.47
CA GLU A 125 -6.73 1.12 -23.62
C GLU A 125 -6.18 2.00 -22.49
N ARG A 126 -4.90 1.86 -22.24
CA ARG A 126 -4.18 2.62 -21.23
C ARG A 126 -4.29 4.14 -21.41
N GLN A 127 -4.29 4.61 -22.66
CA GLN A 127 -4.39 6.03 -23.00
C GLN A 127 -5.71 6.65 -22.53
N GLU A 128 -6.75 5.83 -22.34
CA GLU A 128 -8.06 6.24 -21.84
C GLU A 128 -8.12 6.40 -20.32
N GLN A 129 -7.07 5.97 -19.58
CA GLN A 129 -6.99 6.14 -18.14
C GLN A 129 -7.02 7.62 -17.72
N PRO A 130 -7.52 7.95 -16.52
CA PRO A 130 -7.40 9.28 -15.94
C PRO A 130 -5.95 9.78 -15.95
N PHE A 131 -5.76 11.09 -16.16
CA PHE A 131 -4.45 11.72 -16.32
C PHE A 131 -3.44 11.33 -15.24
N ASP A 132 -3.85 11.35 -13.98
CA ASP A 132 -2.96 11.06 -12.84
C ASP A 132 -2.55 9.57 -12.76
N VAL A 133 -3.38 8.66 -13.26
CA VAL A 133 -3.05 7.23 -13.38
C VAL A 133 -2.16 7.00 -14.60
N ARG A 134 -2.53 7.56 -15.74
CA ARG A 134 -1.83 7.41 -17.02
C ARG A 134 -0.39 7.90 -17.00
N ASN A 135 -0.11 9.00 -16.27
CA ASN A 135 1.22 9.63 -16.21
C ASN A 135 2.13 9.02 -15.13
N ARG A 136 1.70 7.98 -14.46
CA ARG A 136 2.52 7.19 -13.51
C ARG A 136 3.23 6.06 -14.24
N ARG A 137 4.02 5.26 -13.50
CA ARG A 137 4.55 4.00 -14.01
C ARG A 137 3.39 3.17 -14.56
N PHE A 138 3.59 2.60 -15.74
CA PHE A 138 2.54 1.91 -16.48
C PHE A 138 1.89 0.80 -15.64
N PRO A 139 0.55 0.64 -15.71
CA PRO A 139 -0.11 -0.56 -15.21
C PRO A 139 0.52 -1.80 -15.84
N ILE A 140 0.57 -2.87 -15.09
CA ILE A 140 0.83 -4.20 -15.63
C ILE A 140 -0.40 -4.61 -16.44
N ASN A 141 -0.25 -4.69 -17.75
CA ASN A 141 -1.35 -4.94 -18.65
C ASN A 141 -1.45 -6.42 -18.99
N TYR A 142 -2.66 -6.90 -19.05
CA TYR A 142 -2.99 -8.20 -19.65
C TYR A 142 -4.24 -8.06 -20.53
N ARG A 143 -4.48 -9.04 -21.39
CA ARG A 143 -5.69 -9.12 -22.20
C ARG A 143 -6.30 -10.50 -22.03
N LEU A 144 -7.52 -10.54 -21.51
CA LEU A 144 -8.27 -11.75 -21.30
C LEU A 144 -9.74 -11.51 -21.61
N GLU A 145 -10.30 -12.34 -22.48
CA GLU A 145 -11.71 -12.28 -22.84
C GLU A 145 -12.60 -12.84 -21.71
N PRO A 146 -13.81 -12.28 -21.50
CA PRO A 146 -14.80 -12.91 -20.64
C PRO A 146 -15.18 -14.30 -21.14
N GLY A 147 -15.24 -15.27 -20.24
CA GLY A 147 -15.65 -16.64 -20.56
C GLY A 147 -14.49 -17.64 -20.61
N LYS A 148 -14.57 -18.61 -21.53
CA LYS A 148 -13.50 -19.60 -21.71
C LYS A 148 -12.49 -19.07 -22.72
N ASP A 149 -11.33 -18.64 -22.22
CA ASP A 149 -10.21 -18.24 -23.05
C ASP A 149 -9.15 -19.35 -23.02
N PRO A 150 -8.76 -19.92 -24.18
CA PRO A 150 -7.77 -20.99 -24.26
C PRO A 150 -6.38 -20.56 -23.76
N ASN A 151 -6.09 -19.26 -23.77
CA ASN A 151 -4.81 -18.72 -23.35
C ASN A 151 -4.78 -18.30 -21.88
N ARG A 152 -5.86 -18.53 -21.12
CA ARG A 152 -6.01 -18.05 -19.74
C ARG A 152 -4.81 -18.37 -18.85
N ASP A 153 -4.34 -19.62 -18.88
CA ASP A 153 -3.22 -20.05 -18.03
C ASP A 153 -1.89 -19.40 -18.45
N THR A 154 -1.64 -19.27 -19.74
CA THR A 154 -0.46 -18.56 -20.26
C THR A 154 -0.48 -17.09 -19.87
N VAL A 155 -1.63 -16.43 -19.99
CA VAL A 155 -1.80 -15.01 -19.60
C VAL A 155 -1.63 -14.87 -18.08
N LYS A 156 -2.16 -15.82 -17.29
CA LYS A 156 -2.01 -15.82 -15.84
C LYS A 156 -0.55 -15.94 -15.39
N THR A 157 0.18 -16.92 -15.92
CA THR A 157 1.59 -17.12 -15.58
C THR A 157 2.45 -15.91 -15.96
N ARG A 158 2.17 -15.26 -17.11
CA ARG A 158 2.84 -14.04 -17.48
C ARG A 158 2.52 -12.91 -16.48
N LEU A 159 1.24 -12.70 -16.18
CA LEU A 159 0.80 -11.66 -15.23
C LEU A 159 1.43 -11.88 -13.83
N ALA A 160 1.47 -13.13 -13.37
CA ALA A 160 2.12 -13.50 -12.12
C ALA A 160 3.61 -13.17 -12.11
N GLY A 161 4.31 -13.46 -13.22
CA GLY A 161 5.72 -13.10 -13.40
C GLY A 161 5.97 -11.60 -13.36
N ASP A 162 5.12 -10.81 -14.02
CA ASP A 162 5.20 -9.35 -14.04
C ASP A 162 4.94 -8.75 -12.64
N ILE A 163 3.94 -9.26 -11.92
CA ILE A 163 3.63 -8.86 -10.53
C ILE A 163 4.79 -9.23 -9.60
N LYS A 164 5.32 -10.45 -9.70
CA LYS A 164 6.49 -10.91 -8.94
C LYS A 164 7.66 -9.94 -9.13
N GLY A 165 8.06 -9.67 -10.37
CA GLY A 165 9.16 -8.77 -10.67
C GLY A 165 8.95 -7.36 -10.10
N ALA A 166 7.72 -6.85 -10.12
CA ALA A 166 7.40 -5.56 -9.52
C ALA A 166 7.59 -5.58 -7.99
N ILE A 167 7.11 -6.64 -7.30
CA ILE A 167 7.27 -6.80 -5.85
C ILE A 167 8.75 -6.92 -5.48
N GLU A 168 9.53 -7.69 -6.20
CA GLU A 168 10.98 -7.87 -5.96
C GLU A 168 11.76 -6.55 -6.06
N VAL A 169 11.47 -5.75 -7.10
CA VAL A 169 12.07 -4.42 -7.26
C VAL A 169 11.68 -3.49 -6.11
N MET A 170 10.43 -3.54 -5.65
CA MET A 170 9.98 -2.75 -4.51
C MET A 170 10.69 -3.18 -3.22
N ALA A 171 10.78 -4.47 -2.95
CA ALA A 171 11.48 -5.01 -1.78
C ALA A 171 12.95 -4.59 -1.75
N LEU A 172 13.66 -4.70 -2.89
CA LEU A 172 15.05 -4.26 -2.99
C LEU A 172 15.21 -2.76 -2.72
N SER A 173 14.32 -1.94 -3.27
CA SER A 173 14.29 -0.49 -3.02
C SER A 173 14.06 -0.16 -1.55
N GLU A 174 13.22 -0.93 -0.85
CA GLU A 174 12.98 -0.77 0.58
C GLU A 174 14.21 -1.12 1.42
N HIS A 175 14.91 -2.19 1.12
CA HIS A 175 16.16 -2.53 1.81
C HIS A 175 17.19 -1.40 1.70
N GLN A 176 17.35 -0.83 0.51
CA GLN A 176 18.24 0.32 0.29
C GLN A 176 17.80 1.55 1.08
N ARG A 177 16.49 1.79 1.15
CA ARG A 177 15.91 2.88 1.92
C ARG A 177 16.12 2.70 3.41
N VAL A 178 15.91 1.48 3.94
CA VAL A 178 16.20 1.15 5.35
C VAL A 178 17.66 1.40 5.68
N ALA A 179 18.59 0.94 4.85
CA ALA A 179 20.01 1.20 5.03
C ALA A 179 20.32 2.71 5.08
N THR A 180 19.74 3.48 4.16
CA THR A 180 19.87 4.95 4.13
C THR A 180 19.30 5.62 5.38
N ILE A 181 18.11 5.17 5.84
CA ILE A 181 17.48 5.73 7.06
C ILE A 181 18.38 5.48 8.27
N ARG A 182 18.91 4.28 8.42
CA ARG A 182 19.80 3.92 9.55
C ARG A 182 20.98 4.89 9.70
N THR A 183 21.56 5.35 8.60
CA THR A 183 22.66 6.34 8.64
C THR A 183 22.21 7.75 9.05
N LYS A 184 20.90 8.03 9.00
CA LYS A 184 20.32 9.33 9.33
C LYS A 184 19.76 9.40 10.75
N LEU A 185 19.69 8.28 11.47
CA LEU A 185 19.19 8.24 12.85
C LEU A 185 20.29 8.74 13.80
N ASP A 186 19.95 9.73 14.61
CA ASP A 186 20.78 10.19 15.73
C ASP A 186 20.45 9.43 17.04
N SER A 187 21.24 9.69 18.09
CA SER A 187 21.04 9.03 19.39
C SER A 187 19.66 9.28 20.00
N ARG A 188 19.03 10.44 19.71
CA ARG A 188 17.69 10.78 20.20
C ARG A 188 16.63 9.93 19.54
N CYS A 189 16.72 9.76 18.20
CA CYS A 189 15.86 8.84 17.45
C CYS A 189 16.01 7.41 17.96
N LEU A 190 17.25 6.93 18.14
CA LEU A 190 17.52 5.57 18.62
C LEU A 190 16.97 5.34 20.04
N ASN A 191 17.10 6.31 20.95
CA ASN A 191 16.56 6.22 22.29
C ASN A 191 15.02 6.14 22.27
N LEU A 192 14.37 7.02 21.50
CA LEU A 192 12.92 7.03 21.35
C LEU A 192 12.43 5.71 20.74
N MET A 193 13.08 5.24 19.67
CA MET A 193 12.76 3.98 19.02
C MET A 193 12.91 2.81 20.00
N ASN A 194 14.00 2.73 20.75
CA ASN A 194 14.21 1.67 21.72
C ASN A 194 13.16 1.66 22.84
N GLN A 195 12.74 2.84 23.30
CA GLN A 195 11.73 3.00 24.35
C GLN A 195 10.36 2.42 23.89
N PHE A 196 9.99 2.58 22.62
CA PHE A 196 8.67 2.22 22.11
C PHE A 196 8.67 1.08 21.09
N ALA A 197 9.81 0.43 20.84
CA ALA A 197 9.96 -0.61 19.81
C ALA A 197 8.96 -1.77 19.94
N SER A 198 8.62 -2.17 21.17
CA SER A 198 7.69 -3.29 21.46
C SER A 198 6.21 -2.91 21.33
N GLN A 199 5.89 -1.61 21.23
CA GLN A 199 4.52 -1.12 21.17
C GLN A 199 4.11 -0.89 19.71
N PRO A 200 2.87 -1.21 19.30
CA PRO A 200 2.38 -0.92 17.94
C PRO A 200 2.21 0.57 17.68
N SER A 201 1.96 1.33 18.75
CA SER A 201 1.81 2.79 18.75
C SER A 201 2.24 3.36 20.11
N PHE A 202 2.54 4.65 20.12
CA PHE A 202 2.86 5.37 21.36
C PHE A 202 2.22 6.77 21.36
N PRO A 203 1.80 7.28 22.54
CA PRO A 203 1.20 8.61 22.64
C PRO A 203 2.25 9.70 22.37
N SER A 204 1.79 10.90 22.05
CA SER A 204 2.67 12.07 22.07
C SER A 204 3.25 12.22 23.47
N PRO A 205 4.57 12.29 23.63
CA PRO A 205 5.20 12.46 24.94
C PRO A 205 4.90 13.83 25.58
N ASN A 206 4.27 14.74 24.85
CA ASN A 206 3.99 16.11 25.28
C ASN A 206 2.57 16.29 25.83
N THR A 207 2.22 15.56 26.88
CA THR A 207 0.98 15.83 27.64
C THR A 207 1.29 16.53 28.96
N SER A 208 2.08 17.60 28.99
CA SER A 208 2.42 18.17 30.29
C SER A 208 2.65 19.67 30.35
N THR A 209 2.31 20.19 31.51
CA THR A 209 2.42 21.52 32.08
C THR A 209 3.71 22.27 31.69
N ALA A 210 3.62 23.59 31.61
CA ALA A 210 4.63 24.52 31.13
C ALA A 210 6.09 24.37 31.66
N GLY A 211 6.31 23.65 32.75
CA GLY A 211 7.67 23.38 33.27
C GLY A 211 8.42 22.25 32.57
N GLN A 212 7.74 21.41 31.79
CA GLN A 212 8.32 20.26 31.10
C GLN A 212 8.65 20.52 29.63
N VAL A 213 8.33 21.70 29.12
CA VAL A 213 8.52 22.09 27.71
C VAL A 213 10.00 22.00 27.28
N LEU A 214 10.92 22.42 28.12
CA LEU A 214 12.36 22.41 27.79
C LEU A 214 12.96 20.99 27.77
N ALA A 215 12.43 20.07 28.56
CA ALA A 215 12.86 18.67 28.55
C ALA A 215 12.28 17.87 27.37
N SER A 216 11.19 18.34 26.75
CA SER A 216 10.51 17.70 25.62
C SER A 216 11.09 18.04 24.25
N ILE A 217 11.80 19.17 24.09
CA ILE A 217 12.39 19.61 22.81
C ILE A 217 13.23 18.51 22.13
N PRO A 218 14.11 17.74 22.81
CA PRO A 218 14.86 16.66 22.16
C PRO A 218 13.97 15.51 21.64
N ILE A 219 12.86 15.24 22.36
CA ILE A 219 11.90 14.20 21.98
C ILE A 219 11.11 14.65 20.75
N ASP A 220 10.67 15.92 20.73
CA ASP A 220 9.97 16.50 19.57
C ASP A 220 10.85 16.50 18.33
N ALA A 221 12.12 16.83 18.47
CA ALA A 221 13.06 16.77 17.36
C ALA A 221 13.25 15.34 16.83
N ALA A 222 13.28 14.34 17.69
CA ALA A 222 13.34 12.94 17.30
C ALA A 222 12.05 12.51 16.58
N ILE A 223 10.89 12.90 17.10
CA ILE A 223 9.58 12.61 16.47
C ILE A 223 9.51 13.23 15.07
N MET A 224 9.82 14.52 14.95
CA MET A 224 9.83 15.20 13.65
C MET A 224 10.78 14.51 12.65
N ARG A 225 11.96 14.13 13.10
CA ARG A 225 12.91 13.41 12.28
C ARG A 225 12.38 12.05 11.82
N LEU A 226 11.75 11.28 12.70
CA LEU A 226 11.17 9.98 12.37
C LEU A 226 9.96 10.12 11.44
N LEU A 227 9.15 11.19 11.58
CA LEU A 227 8.08 11.55 10.66
C LEU A 227 8.63 11.87 9.26
N ASP A 228 9.64 12.74 9.17
CA ASP A 228 10.29 13.13 7.91
C ASP A 228 10.92 11.92 7.19
N LEU A 229 11.48 10.99 7.94
CA LEU A 229 12.05 9.76 7.39
C LEU A 229 10.98 8.72 7.01
N GLY A 230 9.72 8.96 7.38
CA GLY A 230 8.61 8.03 7.15
C GLY A 230 8.67 6.75 8.00
N VAL A 231 9.41 6.78 9.11
CA VAL A 231 9.55 5.68 10.07
C VAL A 231 8.31 5.55 10.94
N ILE A 232 7.73 6.69 11.31
CA ILE A 232 6.45 6.78 12.03
C ILE A 232 5.46 7.64 11.25
N ARG A 233 4.19 7.51 11.59
CA ARG A 233 3.11 8.41 11.17
C ARG A 233 2.37 8.92 12.39
N ALA A 234 1.79 10.09 12.29
CA ALA A 234 0.92 10.68 13.31
C ALA A 234 -0.54 10.46 12.94
N ASP A 235 -1.34 9.96 13.88
CA ASP A 235 -2.79 9.92 13.77
C ASP A 235 -3.39 10.75 14.92
N VAL A 236 -4.43 11.53 14.63
CA VAL A 236 -5.12 12.32 15.65
C VAL A 236 -6.14 11.41 16.34
N ASN A 237 -6.01 11.21 17.63
CA ASN A 237 -7.07 10.63 18.42
C ASN A 237 -8.12 11.72 18.70
N THR A 238 -9.20 11.69 17.91
CA THR A 238 -10.27 12.69 17.98
C THR A 238 -11.04 12.71 19.30
N GLN A 239 -11.01 11.60 20.05
CA GLN A 239 -11.72 11.51 21.34
C GLN A 239 -11.01 12.27 22.46
N ILE A 240 -9.68 12.35 22.41
CA ILE A 240 -8.87 12.97 23.47
C ILE A 240 -8.02 14.15 22.97
N GLY A 241 -8.11 14.48 21.66
CA GLY A 241 -7.37 15.60 21.07
C GLY A 241 -5.84 15.42 21.05
N LEU A 242 -5.35 14.21 21.27
CA LEU A 242 -3.92 13.90 21.33
C LEU A 242 -3.45 13.16 20.08
N TYR A 243 -2.21 13.40 19.68
CA TYR A 243 -1.56 12.61 18.64
C TYR A 243 -1.12 11.24 19.18
N ALA A 244 -1.38 10.19 18.40
CA ALA A 244 -0.76 8.89 18.56
C ALA A 244 0.19 8.67 17.39
N TYR A 245 1.38 8.14 17.66
CA TYR A 245 2.35 7.80 16.64
C TYR A 245 2.35 6.30 16.43
N HIS A 246 2.30 5.89 15.15
CA HIS A 246 2.31 4.51 14.74
C HIS A 246 3.55 4.22 13.90
N TRP A 247 4.15 3.05 14.09
CA TRP A 247 5.19 2.58 13.19
C TRP A 247 4.60 2.34 11.81
N THR A 248 5.29 2.81 10.80
CA THR A 248 4.98 2.45 9.41
C THR A 248 5.57 1.07 9.12
N TYR A 249 5.20 0.45 8.00
CA TYR A 249 5.89 -0.75 7.54
C TYR A 249 7.42 -0.53 7.42
N LEU A 250 7.81 0.62 6.88
CA LEU A 250 9.22 1.02 6.79
C LEU A 250 9.88 1.17 8.18
N GLY A 251 9.14 1.71 9.15
CA GLY A 251 9.59 1.81 10.54
C GLY A 251 9.83 0.46 11.18
N ASP A 252 8.95 -0.51 10.93
CA ASP A 252 9.11 -1.88 11.41
C ASP A 252 10.38 -2.54 10.82
N LEU A 253 10.63 -2.36 9.53
CA LEU A 253 11.87 -2.84 8.90
C LEU A 253 13.12 -2.20 9.49
N VAL A 254 13.08 -0.90 9.81
CA VAL A 254 14.19 -0.20 10.48
C VAL A 254 14.42 -0.75 11.88
N LEU A 255 13.34 -0.98 12.66
CA LEU A 255 13.43 -1.56 14.01
C LEU A 255 14.04 -2.97 13.99
N ARG A 256 13.63 -3.84 13.07
CA ARG A 256 14.21 -5.17 12.88
C ARG A 256 15.69 -5.08 12.50
N GLY A 257 16.02 -4.25 11.54
CA GLY A 257 17.40 -4.03 11.10
C GLY A 257 18.34 -3.45 12.17
N LEU A 258 17.77 -2.84 13.23
CA LEU A 258 18.49 -2.39 14.43
C LEU A 258 18.47 -3.42 15.57
N ALA A 259 17.87 -4.61 15.36
CA ALA A 259 17.63 -5.63 16.38
C ALA A 259 16.81 -5.15 17.60
N MET A 260 16.00 -4.10 17.41
CA MET A 260 15.09 -3.56 18.44
C MET A 260 13.73 -4.29 18.46
N ARG A 261 13.42 -5.05 17.42
CA ARG A 261 12.20 -5.84 17.29
C ARG A 261 12.52 -7.17 16.58
N LYS A 262 11.92 -8.25 17.07
CA LYS A 262 12.02 -9.59 16.44
C LYS A 262 10.90 -9.80 15.43
#